data_bce8bf5cf3197b169e8e7fab54ec54c0
#
_entry.id   bce8bf5cf3197b169e8e7fab54ec54c0
#
_cell.length_a   1.000
_cell.length_b   1.000
_cell.length_c   1.000
_cell.angle_alpha   90.00
_cell.angle_beta   90.00
_cell.angle_gamma   90.00
#
_symmetry.space_group_name_H-M   'P 1'
#
loop_
_entity.id
_entity.type
_entity.pdbx_description
1 polymer ?
#
loop_
_entity_poly.entity_id
_entity_poly.type
_entity_poly.pdbx_seq_one_letter_code
_entity_poly.pdbx_strand_id
1 'polypeptide(L)'
;TATPAAEATATPTPEVSALPSETPTPTEAPKTSFRYEDSRVVITATAPEDANLPQDAEIKADYIAPGTDRYNAAVAAFNSQLSSQLGLDAENTEAEYVLYDVYFLTADGSRIEPESGNVKVDMSFKEIQKSTVDGDVVNKDVVHLDNEGQAEVVTEYVNTNADGEITSMGFTQDSFSIVGGVTTVQNVAVQTGSSKLSDFITGMTI
;
A
#
# COMPACT_ATOMS: atom_id res chain seq x y z
N THR A 1 -91.86 19.51 36.90
CA THR A 1 -90.58 19.80 37.56
C THR A 1 -89.54 19.17 36.74
N ALA A 2 -88.80 19.92 35.92
CA ALA A 2 -87.73 19.44 35.11
C ALA A 2 -86.42 19.76 35.82
N THR A 3 -85.53 18.72 35.97
CA THR A 3 -84.23 18.87 36.52
C THR A 3 -83.22 19.23 35.39
N PRO A 4 -82.38 20.24 35.55
CA PRO A 4 -81.43 20.58 34.52
C PRO A 4 -80.26 19.56 34.53
N ALA A 5 -79.83 19.18 33.33
CA ALA A 5 -78.67 18.36 33.09
C ALA A 5 -77.34 19.12 33.38
N ALA A 6 -76.38 18.46 34.02
CA ALA A 6 -75.10 19.02 34.32
C ALA A 6 -74.20 19.05 33.04
N GLU A 7 -73.64 20.23 32.82
CA GLU A 7 -72.74 20.53 31.75
C GLU A 7 -71.37 19.94 32.05
N ALA A 8 -70.81 19.05 31.15
CA ALA A 8 -69.56 18.44 31.31
C ALA A 8 -68.42 19.41 30.94
N THR A 9 -67.63 19.77 31.92
CA THR A 9 -66.38 20.59 31.73
C THR A 9 -65.34 19.79 31.01
N ALA A 10 -64.97 20.26 29.83
CA ALA A 10 -63.82 19.64 29.06
C ALA A 10 -62.50 19.99 29.75
N THR A 11 -61.76 18.97 30.12
CA THR A 11 -60.36 19.03 30.63
C THR A 11 -59.43 19.40 29.50
N PRO A 12 -58.59 20.43 29.61
CA PRO A 12 -57.60 20.73 28.55
C PRO A 12 -56.55 19.63 28.45
N THR A 13 -56.38 19.11 27.23
CA THR A 13 -55.30 18.20 26.87
C THR A 13 -53.95 18.94 26.99
N PRO A 14 -52.92 18.38 27.66
CA PRO A 14 -51.61 19.02 27.72
C PRO A 14 -51.00 19.06 26.32
N GLU A 15 -50.63 20.27 25.92
CA GLU A 15 -49.86 20.54 24.69
C GLU A 15 -48.49 19.90 24.83
N VAL A 16 -48.17 18.90 23.98
CA VAL A 16 -46.87 18.25 23.91
C VAL A 16 -45.90 19.27 23.29
N SER A 17 -45.09 19.89 24.16
CA SER A 17 -44.02 20.78 23.75
C SER A 17 -43.05 19.99 22.81
N ALA A 18 -43.01 20.40 21.54
CA ALA A 18 -42.11 19.83 20.57
C ALA A 18 -40.65 20.07 21.05
N LEU A 19 -39.92 18.98 21.26
CA LEU A 19 -38.49 19.03 21.53
C LEU A 19 -37.80 19.78 20.39
N PRO A 20 -36.89 20.73 20.64
CA PRO A 20 -36.14 21.37 19.57
C PRO A 20 -35.43 20.36 18.73
N SER A 21 -35.72 20.32 17.43
CA SER A 21 -35.00 19.52 16.45
C SER A 21 -33.56 20.03 16.45
N GLU A 22 -32.62 19.17 16.84
CA GLU A 22 -31.21 19.49 16.77
C GLU A 22 -30.85 19.80 15.31
N THR A 23 -30.37 21.01 15.07
CA THR A 23 -29.82 21.38 13.76
C THR A 23 -28.64 20.49 13.50
N PRO A 24 -28.58 19.73 12.39
CA PRO A 24 -27.42 18.86 12.10
C PRO A 24 -26.18 19.74 12.09
N THR A 25 -25.21 19.38 12.90
CA THR A 25 -23.85 19.95 12.86
C THR A 25 -23.33 19.75 11.44
N PRO A 26 -22.77 20.77 10.76
CA PRO A 26 -22.19 20.60 9.44
C PRO A 26 -21.12 19.52 9.52
N THR A 27 -21.27 18.45 8.77
CA THR A 27 -20.23 17.43 8.60
C THR A 27 -19.10 18.09 7.82
N GLU A 28 -17.91 18.14 8.40
CA GLU A 28 -16.74 18.66 7.73
C GLU A 28 -16.46 17.81 6.48
N ALA A 29 -16.07 18.47 5.36
CA ALA A 29 -15.77 17.75 4.12
C ALA A 29 -14.56 16.80 4.32
N PRO A 30 -14.52 15.62 3.68
CA PRO A 30 -13.42 14.69 3.82
C PRO A 30 -12.10 15.27 3.30
N LYS A 31 -10.97 14.81 3.86
CA LYS A 31 -9.64 15.20 3.42
C LYS A 31 -9.22 14.36 2.21
N THR A 32 -8.76 15.02 1.17
CA THR A 32 -8.42 14.38 -0.11
C THR A 32 -6.94 14.42 -0.45
N SER A 33 -6.11 15.16 0.29
CA SER A 33 -4.68 15.28 0.01
C SER A 33 -3.86 15.06 1.26
N PHE A 34 -2.82 14.25 1.13
CA PHE A 34 -1.98 13.83 2.24
C PHE A 34 -0.50 13.91 1.83
N ARG A 35 0.35 14.18 2.82
CA ARG A 35 1.80 14.16 2.66
C ARG A 35 2.47 13.63 3.92
N TYR A 36 3.41 12.72 3.73
CA TYR A 36 4.35 12.25 4.74
C TYR A 36 5.78 12.47 4.24
N GLU A 37 6.68 12.77 5.16
CA GLU A 37 8.10 12.92 4.83
C GLU A 37 8.96 12.59 6.03
N ASP A 38 9.96 11.74 5.81
CA ASP A 38 11.00 11.44 6.78
C ASP A 38 12.40 11.54 6.14
N SER A 39 13.42 10.93 6.75
CA SER A 39 14.77 10.91 6.19
C SER A 39 14.92 10.01 4.96
N ARG A 40 14.02 9.03 4.74
CA ARG A 40 14.11 7.99 3.72
C ARG A 40 13.18 8.22 2.53
N VAL A 41 11.98 8.73 2.78
CA VAL A 41 10.92 8.78 1.77
C VAL A 41 10.06 10.01 1.90
N VAL A 42 9.54 10.48 0.77
CA VAL A 42 8.43 11.42 0.67
C VAL A 42 7.26 10.67 0.06
N ILE A 43 6.11 10.72 0.71
CA ILE A 43 4.86 10.12 0.22
C ILE A 43 3.84 11.24 0.03
N THR A 44 3.20 11.26 -1.13
CA THR A 44 2.00 12.06 -1.37
C THR A 44 0.86 11.14 -1.75
N ALA A 45 -0.33 11.40 -1.21
CA ALA A 45 -1.50 10.62 -1.55
C ALA A 45 -2.67 11.53 -1.88
N THR A 46 -3.47 11.11 -2.88
CA THR A 46 -4.70 11.78 -3.27
C THR A 46 -5.85 10.78 -3.17
N ALA A 47 -6.77 11.06 -2.25
CA ALA A 47 -7.96 10.27 -2.02
C ALA A 47 -9.17 10.90 -2.71
N PRO A 48 -10.10 10.13 -3.27
CA PRO A 48 -11.40 10.64 -3.69
C PRO A 48 -12.24 11.02 -2.47
N GLU A 49 -13.28 11.86 -2.65
CA GLU A 49 -14.13 12.30 -1.54
C GLU A 49 -14.89 11.15 -0.86
N ASP A 50 -15.24 10.10 -1.63
CA ASP A 50 -15.92 8.91 -1.14
C ASP A 50 -15.01 7.97 -0.33
N ALA A 51 -13.70 8.22 -0.28
CA ALA A 51 -12.80 7.59 0.67
C ALA A 51 -13.12 7.99 2.12
N ASN A 52 -13.83 9.08 2.31
CA ASN A 52 -14.38 9.58 3.58
C ASN A 52 -13.33 9.69 4.70
N LEU A 53 -12.10 10.02 4.34
CA LEU A 53 -11.02 10.21 5.31
C LEU A 53 -11.23 11.52 6.08
N PRO A 54 -11.21 11.50 7.44
CA PRO A 54 -11.46 12.68 8.25
C PRO A 54 -10.38 13.76 8.07
N GLN A 55 -10.71 15.01 8.38
CA GLN A 55 -9.83 16.16 8.18
C GLN A 55 -8.54 16.07 9.00
N ASP A 56 -8.57 15.41 10.14
CA ASP A 56 -7.43 15.17 11.02
C ASP A 56 -6.61 13.92 10.63
N ALA A 57 -7.04 13.18 9.61
CA ALA A 57 -6.28 12.02 9.14
C ALA A 57 -4.90 12.43 8.61
N GLU A 58 -3.89 11.63 8.93
CA GLU A 58 -2.53 11.74 8.45
C GLU A 58 -2.07 10.43 7.81
N ILE A 59 -1.35 10.50 6.70
CA ILE A 59 -0.65 9.35 6.13
C ILE A 59 0.69 9.17 6.84
N LYS A 60 1.06 7.92 7.13
CA LYS A 60 2.32 7.52 7.77
C LYS A 60 2.96 6.38 7.00
N ALA A 61 4.26 6.21 7.21
CA ALA A 61 5.00 5.09 6.65
C ALA A 61 6.12 4.65 7.60
N ASP A 62 6.20 3.35 7.84
CA ASP A 62 7.26 2.72 8.60
C ASP A 62 8.11 1.85 7.67
N TYR A 63 9.41 2.16 7.59
CA TYR A 63 10.34 1.33 6.82
C TYR A 63 10.49 -0.06 7.43
N ILE A 64 10.33 -1.10 6.62
CA ILE A 64 10.51 -2.49 7.04
C ILE A 64 11.92 -2.93 6.63
N ALA A 65 12.81 -2.98 7.62
CA ALA A 65 14.22 -3.27 7.36
C ALA A 65 14.44 -4.73 6.93
N PRO A 66 15.30 -4.98 5.92
CA PRO A 66 15.71 -6.32 5.54
C PRO A 66 16.23 -7.13 6.73
N GLY A 67 15.92 -8.42 6.73
CA GLY A 67 16.33 -9.36 7.79
C GLY A 67 15.47 -9.36 9.04
N THR A 68 14.46 -8.47 9.16
CA THR A 68 13.46 -8.56 10.21
C THR A 68 12.44 -9.66 9.92
N ASP A 69 11.81 -10.22 10.96
CA ASP A 69 10.77 -11.25 10.78
C ASP A 69 9.63 -10.76 9.92
N ARG A 70 9.24 -9.49 10.08
CA ARG A 70 8.18 -8.86 9.27
C ARG A 70 8.56 -8.76 7.80
N TYR A 71 9.80 -8.35 7.51
CA TYR A 71 10.33 -8.31 6.14
C TYR A 71 10.33 -9.70 5.52
N ASN A 72 10.89 -10.68 6.23
CA ASN A 72 11.01 -12.05 5.73
C ASN A 72 9.64 -12.68 5.46
N ALA A 73 8.65 -12.43 6.33
CA ALA A 73 7.28 -12.90 6.15
C ALA A 73 6.63 -12.28 4.91
N ALA A 74 6.77 -10.96 4.71
CA ALA A 74 6.23 -10.27 3.54
C ALA A 74 6.88 -10.76 2.24
N VAL A 75 8.21 -10.88 2.20
CA VAL A 75 8.95 -11.40 1.04
C VAL A 75 8.52 -12.83 0.71
N ALA A 76 8.33 -13.69 1.73
CA ALA A 76 7.86 -15.05 1.50
C ALA A 76 6.43 -15.07 0.90
N ALA A 77 5.54 -14.19 1.35
CA ALA A 77 4.20 -14.04 0.80
C ALA A 77 4.25 -13.57 -0.67
N PHE A 78 5.01 -12.52 -0.98
CA PHE A 78 5.20 -12.03 -2.34
C PHE A 78 5.77 -13.12 -3.27
N ASN A 79 6.86 -13.75 -2.88
CA ASN A 79 7.49 -14.79 -3.71
C ASN A 79 6.57 -15.99 -3.96
N SER A 80 5.77 -16.39 -2.95
CA SER A 80 4.86 -17.54 -3.10
C SER A 80 3.64 -17.23 -3.96
N GLN A 81 3.09 -16.02 -3.87
CA GLN A 81 1.84 -15.64 -4.54
C GLN A 81 2.07 -14.97 -5.90
N LEU A 82 3.17 -14.22 -6.06
CA LEU A 82 3.43 -13.39 -7.22
C LEU A 82 4.56 -13.93 -8.12
N SER A 83 5.13 -15.09 -7.85
CA SER A 83 6.28 -15.64 -8.60
C SER A 83 6.09 -15.58 -10.13
N SER A 84 4.90 -15.97 -10.62
CA SER A 84 4.59 -15.94 -12.04
C SER A 84 4.45 -14.52 -12.62
N GLN A 85 3.90 -13.56 -11.84
CA GLN A 85 3.70 -12.18 -12.26
C GLN A 85 5.02 -11.41 -12.27
N LEU A 86 5.89 -11.70 -11.30
CA LEU A 86 7.21 -11.08 -11.16
C LEU A 86 8.28 -11.75 -12.05
N GLY A 87 7.92 -12.81 -12.76
CA GLY A 87 8.86 -13.56 -13.59
C GLY A 87 9.93 -14.30 -12.78
N LEU A 88 9.61 -14.69 -11.54
CA LEU A 88 10.53 -15.43 -10.68
C LEU A 88 10.63 -16.87 -11.16
N ASP A 89 11.82 -17.23 -11.60
CA ASP A 89 12.22 -18.59 -11.88
C ASP A 89 13.11 -19.07 -10.72
N ALA A 90 12.70 -20.14 -10.06
CA ALA A 90 13.34 -20.63 -8.84
C ALA A 90 14.84 -20.96 -8.98
N GLU A 91 15.35 -21.09 -10.22
CA GLU A 91 16.74 -21.48 -10.47
C GLU A 91 17.64 -20.29 -10.85
N ASN A 92 17.09 -19.23 -11.45
CA ASN A 92 17.89 -18.20 -12.11
C ASN A 92 17.51 -16.76 -11.79
N THR A 93 16.48 -16.53 -10.99
CA THR A 93 16.03 -15.17 -10.66
C THR A 93 15.95 -14.94 -9.16
N GLU A 94 16.36 -13.75 -8.73
CA GLU A 94 16.22 -13.27 -7.36
C GLU A 94 15.40 -11.98 -7.34
N ALA A 95 14.68 -11.74 -6.27
CA ALA A 95 13.90 -10.53 -6.07
C ALA A 95 14.43 -9.76 -4.86
N GLU A 96 14.68 -8.46 -5.06
CA GLU A 96 15.02 -7.53 -3.99
C GLU A 96 13.87 -6.59 -3.73
N TYR A 97 13.55 -6.38 -2.45
CA TYR A 97 12.39 -5.58 -2.02
C TYR A 97 12.80 -4.39 -1.17
N VAL A 98 12.14 -3.26 -1.42
CA VAL A 98 12.15 -2.07 -0.54
C VAL A 98 10.74 -1.93 0.02
N LEU A 99 10.54 -2.25 1.30
CA LEU A 99 9.21 -2.38 1.89
C LEU A 99 8.92 -1.30 2.94
N TYR A 100 7.68 -0.82 2.91
CA TYR A 100 7.10 0.09 3.89
C TYR A 100 5.73 -0.40 4.34
N ASP A 101 5.41 -0.19 5.61
CA ASP A 101 4.04 -0.24 6.11
C ASP A 101 3.46 1.17 5.96
N VAL A 102 2.55 1.35 5.02
CA VAL A 102 1.88 2.64 4.77
C VAL A 102 0.46 2.56 5.33
N TYR A 103 0.04 3.59 6.07
CA TYR A 103 -1.25 3.61 6.73
C TYR A 103 -1.75 5.01 7.02
N PHE A 104 -3.05 5.14 7.26
CA PHE A 104 -3.65 6.39 7.76
C PHE A 104 -3.88 6.30 9.27
N LEU A 105 -3.68 7.45 9.95
CA LEU A 105 -3.98 7.64 11.37
C LEU A 105 -4.90 8.83 11.57
N THR A 106 -5.83 8.72 12.50
CA THR A 106 -6.56 9.84 13.09
C THR A 106 -5.74 10.52 14.19
N ALA A 107 -6.17 11.70 14.64
CA ALA A 107 -5.47 12.45 15.68
C ALA A 107 -5.34 11.70 17.02
N ASP A 108 -6.23 10.75 17.31
CA ASP A 108 -6.16 9.88 18.50
C ASP A 108 -5.19 8.69 18.33
N GLY A 109 -4.56 8.55 17.18
CA GLY A 109 -3.60 7.49 16.86
C GLY A 109 -4.23 6.18 16.39
N SER A 110 -5.53 6.16 16.11
CA SER A 110 -6.18 4.97 15.53
C SER A 110 -5.88 4.84 14.05
N ARG A 111 -5.54 3.62 13.60
CA ARG A 111 -5.44 3.32 12.17
C ARG A 111 -6.83 3.29 11.55
N ILE A 112 -6.92 3.88 10.37
CA ILE A 112 -8.15 3.91 9.57
C ILE A 112 -7.85 3.51 8.13
N GLU A 113 -8.85 2.97 7.45
CA GLU A 113 -8.82 2.65 6.03
C GLU A 113 -9.78 3.56 5.27
N PRO A 114 -9.55 3.83 3.97
CA PRO A 114 -10.54 4.47 3.12
C PRO A 114 -11.86 3.66 3.11
N GLU A 115 -13.01 4.33 3.20
CA GLU A 115 -14.31 3.64 3.17
C GLU A 115 -14.65 3.11 1.78
N SER A 116 -14.24 3.84 0.74
CA SER A 116 -14.39 3.45 -0.65
C SER A 116 -13.43 4.21 -1.56
N GLY A 117 -13.40 3.79 -2.82
CA GLY A 117 -12.57 4.43 -3.82
C GLY A 117 -11.08 4.10 -3.68
N ASN A 118 -10.34 4.39 -4.73
CA ASN A 118 -8.93 4.10 -4.81
C ASN A 118 -8.11 5.35 -4.51
N VAL A 119 -7.23 5.28 -3.54
CA VAL A 119 -6.28 6.34 -3.20
C VAL A 119 -5.03 6.19 -4.06
N LYS A 120 -4.72 7.24 -4.81
CA LYS A 120 -3.48 7.32 -5.57
C LYS A 120 -2.33 7.72 -4.67
N VAL A 121 -1.22 6.98 -4.72
CA VAL A 121 -0.03 7.21 -3.90
C VAL A 121 1.21 7.33 -4.78
N ASP A 122 2.00 8.36 -4.52
CA ASP A 122 3.32 8.56 -5.10
C ASP A 122 4.36 8.53 -3.98
N MET A 123 5.38 7.68 -4.12
CA MET A 123 6.51 7.56 -3.20
C MET A 123 7.81 7.96 -3.88
N SER A 124 8.58 8.87 -3.28
CA SER A 124 9.91 9.29 -3.76
C SER A 124 10.95 9.00 -2.69
N PHE A 125 11.96 8.20 -3.03
CA PHE A 125 12.99 7.76 -2.10
C PHE A 125 14.13 8.79 -2.02
N LYS A 126 14.46 9.23 -0.79
CA LYS A 126 15.61 10.09 -0.49
C LYS A 126 16.86 9.25 -0.26
N GLU A 127 16.67 8.08 0.34
CA GLU A 127 17.70 7.08 0.55
C GLU A 127 17.43 5.92 -0.41
N ILE A 128 18.26 5.84 -1.45
CA ILE A 128 18.13 4.83 -2.50
C ILE A 128 18.84 3.58 -2.03
N GLN A 129 18.14 2.45 -2.03
CA GLN A 129 18.75 1.15 -1.76
C GLN A 129 19.47 0.65 -3.03
N LYS A 130 20.76 0.38 -2.84
CA LYS A 130 21.56 -0.26 -3.90
C LYS A 130 21.23 -1.73 -3.98
N SER A 131 21.14 -2.22 -5.21
CA SER A 131 21.06 -3.66 -5.44
C SER A 131 22.28 -4.36 -4.85
N THR A 132 22.02 -5.47 -4.17
CA THR A 132 23.05 -6.36 -3.62
C THR A 132 23.25 -7.60 -4.48
N VAL A 133 22.42 -7.78 -5.50
CA VAL A 133 22.45 -8.92 -6.41
C VAL A 133 23.10 -8.53 -7.72
N ASP A 134 24.11 -9.29 -8.12
CA ASP A 134 24.76 -9.16 -9.44
C ASP A 134 23.93 -9.90 -10.50
N GLY A 135 23.51 -9.19 -11.52
CA GLY A 135 22.78 -9.79 -12.62
C GLY A 135 22.07 -8.74 -13.50
N ASP A 136 21.43 -9.22 -14.55
CA ASP A 136 20.63 -8.36 -15.41
C ASP A 136 19.25 -8.12 -14.79
N VAL A 137 18.86 -6.85 -14.62
CA VAL A 137 17.53 -6.48 -14.17
C VAL A 137 16.49 -6.88 -15.22
N VAL A 138 15.54 -7.73 -14.82
CA VAL A 138 14.50 -8.24 -15.70
C VAL A 138 13.22 -7.41 -15.57
N ASN A 139 12.84 -7.07 -14.33
CA ASN A 139 11.60 -6.34 -14.07
C ASN A 139 11.70 -5.45 -12.83
N LYS A 140 10.81 -4.44 -12.77
CA LYS A 140 10.59 -3.61 -11.59
C LYS A 140 9.12 -3.33 -11.44
N ASP A 141 8.58 -3.69 -10.28
CA ASP A 141 7.16 -3.54 -9.98
C ASP A 141 6.93 -2.93 -8.60
N VAL A 142 5.70 -2.52 -8.37
CA VAL A 142 5.17 -2.18 -7.05
C VAL A 142 4.28 -3.33 -6.60
N VAL A 143 4.54 -3.82 -5.40
CA VAL A 143 3.79 -4.92 -4.78
C VAL A 143 3.10 -4.44 -3.51
N HIS A 144 1.94 -4.99 -3.24
CA HIS A 144 1.15 -4.74 -2.05
C HIS A 144 0.76 -6.06 -1.38
N LEU A 145 0.80 -6.09 -0.06
CA LEU A 145 0.33 -7.20 0.77
C LEU A 145 -0.72 -6.63 1.72
N ASP A 146 -1.96 -7.03 1.55
CA ASP A 146 -3.07 -6.56 2.38
C ASP A 146 -3.06 -7.12 3.81
N ASN A 147 -4.01 -6.69 4.64
CA ASN A 147 -4.12 -7.12 6.03
C ASN A 147 -4.56 -8.58 6.18
N GLU A 148 -5.13 -9.20 5.14
CA GLU A 148 -5.52 -10.60 5.05
C GLU A 148 -4.37 -11.48 4.54
N GLY A 149 -3.23 -10.89 4.13
CA GLY A 149 -2.06 -11.58 3.62
C GLY A 149 -2.17 -11.94 2.13
N GLN A 150 -3.04 -11.26 1.37
CA GLN A 150 -3.10 -11.40 -0.08
C GLN A 150 -2.10 -10.45 -0.73
N ALA A 151 -1.32 -10.96 -1.66
CA ALA A 151 -0.30 -10.21 -2.38
C ALA A 151 -0.78 -9.87 -3.80
N GLU A 152 -0.47 -8.67 -4.26
CA GLU A 152 -0.81 -8.20 -5.60
C GLU A 152 0.27 -7.29 -6.18
N VAL A 153 0.32 -7.20 -7.52
CA VAL A 153 1.13 -6.21 -8.24
C VAL A 153 0.24 -5.02 -8.55
N VAL A 154 0.66 -3.83 -8.09
CA VAL A 154 -0.14 -2.59 -8.14
C VAL A 154 0.57 -1.46 -8.89
N THR A 155 1.52 -1.79 -9.73
CA THR A 155 2.39 -0.85 -10.43
C THR A 155 1.60 0.10 -11.34
N GLU A 156 1.64 1.40 -11.06
CA GLU A 156 1.31 2.43 -12.05
C GLU A 156 2.58 2.87 -12.79
N TYR A 157 3.64 3.16 -12.03
CA TYR A 157 4.96 3.47 -12.59
C TYR A 157 6.07 3.16 -11.59
N VAL A 158 7.27 2.92 -12.11
CA VAL A 158 8.53 2.86 -11.36
C VAL A 158 9.57 3.68 -12.12
N ASN A 159 10.17 4.66 -11.45
CA ASN A 159 11.29 5.43 -11.99
C ASN A 159 12.61 4.98 -11.36
N THR A 160 13.66 5.01 -12.16
CA THR A 160 15.01 4.60 -11.75
C THR A 160 16.04 5.67 -12.07
N ASN A 161 17.18 5.63 -11.37
CA ASN A 161 18.38 6.40 -11.74
C ASN A 161 19.18 5.70 -12.85
N ALA A 162 20.35 6.24 -13.18
CA ALA A 162 21.23 5.70 -14.21
C ALA A 162 21.79 4.31 -13.83
N ASP A 163 21.89 4.00 -12.54
CA ASP A 163 22.37 2.72 -12.03
C ASP A 163 21.24 1.68 -11.94
N GLY A 164 20.02 2.05 -12.35
CA GLY A 164 18.86 1.17 -12.34
C GLY A 164 18.18 1.03 -10.96
N GLU A 165 18.56 1.84 -9.97
CA GLU A 165 17.96 1.78 -8.63
C GLU A 165 16.64 2.56 -8.61
N ILE A 166 15.63 2.05 -7.86
CA ILE A 166 14.30 2.69 -7.78
C ILE A 166 14.41 4.02 -7.03
N THR A 167 14.02 5.11 -7.70
CA THR A 167 14.01 6.47 -7.14
C THR A 167 12.62 6.94 -6.76
N SER A 168 11.59 6.46 -7.46
CA SER A 168 10.20 6.72 -7.12
C SER A 168 9.28 5.66 -7.71
N MET A 169 8.10 5.52 -7.12
CA MET A 169 7.06 4.61 -7.59
C MET A 169 5.68 5.20 -7.33
N GLY A 170 4.71 4.78 -8.14
CA GLY A 170 3.30 5.14 -7.98
C GLY A 170 2.41 3.93 -8.05
N PHE A 171 1.33 3.97 -7.28
CA PHE A 171 0.31 2.93 -7.23
C PHE A 171 -1.03 3.50 -6.79
N THR A 172 -2.09 2.75 -7.01
CA THR A 172 -3.43 3.09 -6.57
C THR A 172 -4.01 1.93 -5.77
N GLN A 173 -4.56 2.22 -4.58
CA GLN A 173 -5.01 1.20 -3.62
C GLN A 173 -6.23 1.64 -2.83
N ASP A 174 -7.07 0.69 -2.44
CA ASP A 174 -8.24 0.88 -1.57
C ASP A 174 -8.00 0.42 -0.12
N SER A 175 -6.92 -0.32 0.12
CA SER A 175 -6.47 -0.74 1.45
C SER A 175 -5.00 -0.45 1.66
N PHE A 176 -4.60 -0.23 2.92
CA PHE A 176 -3.25 0.22 3.27
C PHE A 176 -2.58 -0.69 4.28
N SER A 177 -1.39 -1.20 3.91
CA SER A 177 -0.59 -2.10 4.70
C SER A 177 0.84 -2.14 4.14
N ILE A 178 1.41 -3.32 3.84
CA ILE A 178 2.77 -3.42 3.35
C ILE A 178 2.79 -3.19 1.84
N VAL A 179 3.51 -2.16 1.41
CA VAL A 179 3.75 -1.84 0.02
C VAL A 179 5.24 -1.67 -0.23
N GLY A 180 5.69 -1.95 -1.44
CA GLY A 180 7.07 -1.69 -1.78
C GLY A 180 7.42 -1.88 -3.24
N GLY A 181 8.62 -1.41 -3.57
CA GLY A 181 9.24 -1.66 -4.85
C GLY A 181 9.93 -3.02 -4.85
N VAL A 182 9.80 -3.77 -5.93
CA VAL A 182 10.54 -4.99 -6.19
C VAL A 182 11.40 -4.85 -7.44
N THR A 183 12.64 -5.31 -7.36
CA THR A 183 13.54 -5.48 -8.50
C THR A 183 13.79 -6.96 -8.68
N THR A 184 13.43 -7.51 -9.84
CA THR A 184 13.77 -8.88 -10.22
C THR A 184 15.04 -8.88 -11.03
N VAL A 185 16.01 -9.66 -10.59
CA VAL A 185 17.34 -9.80 -11.21
C VAL A 185 17.51 -11.23 -11.70
N GLN A 186 17.89 -11.39 -12.94
CA GLN A 186 18.28 -12.67 -13.47
C GLN A 186 19.77 -12.90 -13.19
N ASN A 187 20.08 -13.90 -12.39
CA ASN A 187 21.44 -14.35 -12.22
C ASN A 187 21.95 -14.88 -13.55
N VAL A 188 22.88 -14.18 -14.17
CA VAL A 188 23.64 -14.71 -15.28
C VAL A 188 24.53 -15.80 -14.68
N ALA A 189 24.03 -17.04 -14.67
CA ALA A 189 24.90 -18.19 -14.41
C ALA A 189 26.08 -18.05 -15.34
N VAL A 190 27.27 -17.79 -14.78
CA VAL A 190 28.50 -17.94 -15.52
C VAL A 190 28.47 -19.40 -15.97
N GLN A 191 28.09 -19.62 -17.22
CA GLN A 191 28.32 -20.89 -17.86
C GLN A 191 29.85 -21.04 -17.90
N THR A 192 30.39 -21.52 -16.82
CA THR A 192 31.71 -22.12 -16.84
C THR A 192 31.61 -23.31 -17.79
N GLY A 193 31.80 -22.97 -19.06
CA GLY A 193 31.72 -23.93 -20.15
C GLY A 193 32.71 -25.05 -19.91
N SER A 194 32.23 -26.14 -19.34
CA SER A 194 32.92 -27.43 -19.34
C SER A 194 33.03 -28.05 -20.75
N SER A 195 32.51 -27.38 -21.79
CA SER A 195 32.56 -27.85 -23.17
C SER A 195 33.81 -27.37 -23.96
N LYS A 196 34.61 -26.46 -23.42
CA LYS A 196 35.77 -25.96 -24.15
C LYS A 196 37.10 -26.65 -23.81
N LEU A 197 37.16 -27.44 -22.75
CA LEU A 197 38.38 -28.16 -22.42
C LEU A 197 38.50 -29.49 -23.21
N SER A 198 37.39 -30.12 -23.56
CA SER A 198 37.39 -31.31 -24.40
C SER A 198 37.73 -31.02 -25.86
N ASP A 199 37.29 -29.84 -26.37
CA ASP A 199 37.59 -29.47 -27.76
C ASP A 199 39.04 -29.03 -27.98
N PHE A 200 39.73 -28.62 -26.90
CA PHE A 200 41.12 -28.22 -26.96
C PHE A 200 42.09 -29.42 -26.98
N ILE A 201 41.66 -30.58 -26.47
CA ILE A 201 42.49 -31.78 -26.37
C ILE A 201 42.42 -32.65 -27.65
N THR A 202 41.36 -32.49 -28.46
CA THR A 202 41.18 -33.27 -29.68
C THR A 202 41.99 -32.73 -30.87
N GLY A 203 42.61 -31.56 -30.77
CA GLY A 203 43.41 -30.92 -31.80
C GLY A 203 44.92 -31.20 -31.74
N MET A 204 45.39 -31.92 -30.76
CA MET A 204 46.84 -32.33 -30.65
C MET A 204 46.98 -33.81 -30.96
N THR A 205 46.91 -34.15 -32.25
CA THR A 205 47.44 -35.44 -32.73
C THR A 205 48.78 -35.16 -33.44
N ILE A 206 49.80 -35.78 -32.96
CA ILE A 206 51.19 -35.78 -33.44
C ILE A 206 51.27 -36.41 -34.81
#